data_555315c6de8ca3baf68fa4c0d90c38fa
#
_entry.id   555315c6de8ca3baf68fa4c0d90c38fa
#
_cell.length_a   1.000
_cell.length_b   1.000
_cell.length_c   1.000
_cell.angle_alpha   90.00
_cell.angle_beta   90.00
_cell.angle_gamma   90.00
#
_symmetry.space_group_name_H-M   'P 1'
#
loop_
_entity.id
_entity.type
_entity.pdbx_description
1 polymer ?
#
loop_
_entity_poly.entity_id
_entity_poly.type
_entity_poly.pdbx_seq_one_letter_code
_entity_poly.pdbx_strand_id
1 'polypeptide(L)'
;MDPGPLAVRLKPDTTLRHHSIRNLQFPICNTDNVTLIPLLTDYEKSHLTERQPLPERYVGLGDEEMDRRIAAAKAALGSRLVILGHHYQRDEVIRFADYVGDSYKLSQRVATHPDAEFIVFCGVHFMAESADVLSAPHQQVMLPDLAAGCSMADMAEPEQLETCWDELREMLGGRDGRDGQVAREGQVGVVSGFSRTSVIPVTYINSSAAIKAFVGEHGGVVCTSSNAAATLTWAWERGEKIVFLPDQHLGRNTAYKMGVPLDQMVVWDPNEPWGGLTPEAVRAARIILWQGHCSVHVRFTVRQIEQLRAQHPGLRVIVHPEVPWDVVQAADDAGSTEYIIGQVKGSPPGSVWAVGTEVHLVNRLADEVAPDRIVHSLDQFGCLCSTMFRVSPNHLLWLLEGLLAGEVHNRIVVPDSQKHWNKVALDRMLSIS
;
A
#
# COMPACT_ATOMS: atom_id res chain seq x y z
N MET A 1 34.86 16.56 54.03
CA MET A 1 35.15 15.13 53.80
C MET A 1 34.12 14.68 52.76
N ASP A 2 34.55 14.65 51.55
CA ASP A 2 33.78 14.31 50.37
C ASP A 2 34.14 12.88 49.95
N PRO A 3 33.21 11.97 49.70
CA PRO A 3 33.51 10.78 48.92
C PRO A 3 32.91 10.90 47.53
N GLY A 4 33.79 11.09 46.56
CA GLY A 4 33.48 11.10 45.12
C GLY A 4 33.00 9.74 44.58
N PRO A 5 32.48 9.72 43.35
CA PRO A 5 31.75 8.60 42.79
C PRO A 5 32.64 7.47 42.27
N LEU A 6 32.23 6.23 42.57
CA LEU A 6 32.82 4.99 42.07
C LEU A 6 32.54 4.83 40.54
N ALA A 7 33.61 4.95 39.78
CA ALA A 7 33.63 4.57 38.39
C ALA A 7 33.76 3.06 38.22
N VAL A 8 32.72 2.37 37.82
CA VAL A 8 32.78 0.96 37.40
C VAL A 8 33.38 0.90 35.98
N ARG A 9 34.64 0.45 35.92
CA ARG A 9 35.30 0.09 34.66
C ARG A 9 34.77 -1.28 34.21
N LEU A 10 33.96 -1.31 33.17
CA LEU A 10 33.70 -2.52 32.42
C LEU A 10 34.92 -2.82 31.53
N LYS A 11 35.51 -3.97 31.68
CA LYS A 11 36.57 -4.48 30.81
C LYS A 11 35.90 -4.91 29.48
N PRO A 12 36.49 -4.61 28.32
CA PRO A 12 35.97 -5.16 27.06
C PRO A 12 36.31 -6.65 26.98
N ASP A 13 35.26 -7.45 26.72
CA ASP A 13 35.40 -8.88 26.44
C ASP A 13 35.92 -9.04 25.00
N THR A 14 37.16 -9.48 24.87
CA THR A 14 37.92 -9.64 23.64
C THR A 14 37.80 -11.05 23.06
N THR A 15 36.58 -11.57 22.92
CA THR A 15 36.34 -12.87 22.24
C THR A 15 35.25 -12.84 21.18
N LEU A 16 35.12 -11.73 20.46
CA LEU A 16 34.45 -11.76 19.17
C LEU A 16 35.49 -12.12 18.10
N ARG A 17 35.54 -13.39 17.74
CA ARG A 17 36.31 -13.87 16.59
C ARG A 17 35.81 -13.10 15.35
N HIS A 18 36.70 -12.31 14.78
CA HIS A 18 36.58 -11.76 13.44
C HIS A 18 36.36 -12.92 12.47
N HIS A 19 35.11 -13.21 12.12
CA HIS A 19 34.81 -13.91 10.89
C HIS A 19 35.05 -12.89 9.77
N SER A 20 36.19 -13.05 9.16
CA SER A 20 36.62 -12.36 7.96
C SER A 20 35.51 -12.38 6.92
N ILE A 21 34.93 -11.23 6.64
CA ILE A 21 34.16 -10.98 5.42
C ILE A 21 35.18 -10.99 4.27
N ARG A 22 35.64 -12.18 3.91
CA ARG A 22 36.44 -12.40 2.71
C ARG A 22 35.52 -12.86 1.61
N ASN A 23 35.41 -12.01 0.57
CA ASN A 23 34.93 -12.33 -0.78
C ASN A 23 33.45 -12.73 -0.89
N LEU A 24 32.54 -11.83 -0.59
CA LEU A 24 31.33 -11.71 -1.40
C LEU A 24 31.74 -11.02 -2.71
N GLN A 25 32.31 -11.78 -3.63
CA GLN A 25 32.28 -11.44 -5.04
C GLN A 25 30.82 -11.59 -5.45
N PHE A 26 30.09 -10.46 -5.48
CA PHE A 26 28.84 -10.40 -6.22
C PHE A 26 29.20 -10.76 -7.68
N PRO A 27 28.54 -11.75 -8.27
CA PRO A 27 28.73 -12.00 -9.68
C PRO A 27 28.35 -10.71 -10.41
N ILE A 28 29.31 -10.11 -11.10
CA ILE A 28 29.08 -9.03 -12.04
C ILE A 28 28.00 -9.54 -12.99
N CYS A 29 26.86 -8.86 -13.03
CA CYS A 29 25.74 -9.17 -13.89
C CYS A 29 26.21 -9.54 -15.29
N ASN A 30 26.07 -10.79 -15.63
CA ASN A 30 26.02 -11.21 -17.02
C ASN A 30 24.63 -10.82 -17.53
N THR A 31 24.56 -10.07 -18.61
CA THR A 31 23.38 -9.40 -19.15
C THR A 31 22.30 -10.33 -19.72
N ASP A 32 22.38 -11.62 -19.50
CA ASP A 32 21.44 -12.61 -20.01
C ASP A 32 20.79 -13.36 -18.83
N ASN A 33 19.59 -12.98 -18.48
CA ASN A 33 18.72 -13.51 -17.42
C ASN A 33 19.09 -13.11 -15.98
N VAL A 34 18.50 -12.03 -15.53
CA VAL A 34 18.49 -11.64 -14.11
C VAL A 34 17.49 -12.52 -13.36
N THR A 35 17.94 -13.68 -12.89
CA THR A 35 17.23 -14.44 -11.87
C THR A 35 17.66 -13.91 -10.50
N LEU A 36 17.00 -12.86 -10.03
CA LEU A 36 17.31 -12.15 -8.76
C LEU A 36 16.82 -12.88 -7.50
N ILE A 37 16.27 -14.07 -7.59
CA ILE A 37 15.42 -14.65 -6.55
C ILE A 37 16.03 -15.74 -5.65
N PRO A 38 17.12 -16.48 -5.94
CA PRO A 38 17.63 -17.49 -5.02
C PRO A 38 18.06 -16.91 -3.64
N LEU A 39 18.61 -15.69 -3.64
CA LEU A 39 19.08 -15.03 -2.41
C LEU A 39 17.94 -14.60 -1.47
N LEU A 40 16.80 -14.20 -2.00
CA LEU A 40 15.63 -13.81 -1.20
C LEU A 40 14.96 -15.02 -0.54
N THR A 41 14.93 -16.17 -1.23
CA THR A 41 14.35 -17.41 -0.69
C THR A 41 15.19 -17.96 0.47
N ASP A 42 16.51 -17.86 0.40
CA ASP A 42 17.40 -18.29 1.47
C ASP A 42 17.37 -17.31 2.66
N TYR A 43 17.32 -16.02 2.40
CA TYR A 43 17.07 -15.00 3.43
C TYR A 43 15.74 -15.25 4.13
N GLU A 44 14.71 -15.56 3.38
CA GLU A 44 13.38 -15.85 3.87
C GLU A 44 13.36 -17.08 4.80
N LYS A 45 14.01 -18.15 4.41
CA LYS A 45 14.15 -19.37 5.22
C LYS A 45 14.90 -19.12 6.53
N SER A 46 15.87 -18.19 6.53
CA SER A 46 16.67 -17.83 7.71
C SER A 46 15.97 -16.83 8.66
N HIS A 47 14.94 -16.09 8.19
CA HIS A 47 14.25 -15.04 8.93
C HIS A 47 12.78 -15.35 9.23
N LEU A 48 12.44 -16.63 9.34
CA LEU A 48 11.06 -17.08 9.70
C LEU A 48 10.55 -16.51 11.03
N THR A 49 11.44 -16.09 11.93
CA THR A 49 11.07 -15.49 13.22
C THR A 49 10.44 -14.11 13.12
N GLU A 50 10.59 -13.41 12.00
CA GLU A 50 9.96 -12.11 11.75
C GLU A 50 8.55 -12.22 11.17
N ARG A 51 8.09 -13.44 10.92
CA ARG A 51 6.78 -13.77 10.37
C ARG A 51 5.88 -14.37 11.45
N GLN A 52 4.59 -14.48 11.13
CA GLN A 52 3.70 -15.25 11.98
C GLN A 52 4.20 -16.71 12.06
N PRO A 53 4.40 -17.26 13.28
CA PRO A 53 4.87 -18.63 13.45
C PRO A 53 3.90 -19.63 12.83
N LEU A 54 4.46 -20.64 12.15
CA LEU A 54 3.72 -21.73 11.57
C LEU A 54 3.95 -23.04 12.34
N PRO A 55 2.97 -23.95 12.37
CA PRO A 55 3.20 -25.31 12.84
C PRO A 55 4.32 -25.99 12.04
N GLU A 56 5.17 -26.77 12.72
CA GLU A 56 6.38 -27.37 12.18
C GLU A 56 6.15 -28.17 10.89
N ARG A 57 4.98 -28.81 10.76
CA ARG A 57 4.58 -29.59 9.56
C ARG A 57 4.46 -28.77 8.27
N TYR A 58 4.45 -27.43 8.35
CA TYR A 58 4.41 -26.53 7.20
C TYR A 58 5.77 -25.88 6.91
N VAL A 59 6.74 -26.07 7.80
CA VAL A 59 8.09 -25.52 7.66
C VAL A 59 8.97 -26.55 6.93
N GLY A 60 9.76 -26.08 5.93
CA GLY A 60 10.70 -26.94 5.23
C GLY A 60 10.10 -27.91 4.20
N LEU A 61 8.84 -27.69 3.80
CA LEU A 61 8.26 -28.41 2.66
C LEU A 61 8.97 -28.03 1.36
N GLY A 62 9.22 -28.99 0.49
CA GLY A 62 9.71 -28.72 -0.87
C GLY A 62 8.62 -28.06 -1.73
N ASP A 63 9.05 -27.30 -2.73
CA ASP A 63 8.13 -26.48 -3.55
C ASP A 63 7.08 -27.33 -4.27
N GLU A 64 7.45 -28.49 -4.83
CA GLU A 64 6.50 -29.38 -5.52
C GLU A 64 5.41 -29.94 -4.58
N GLU A 65 5.78 -30.32 -3.37
CA GLU A 65 4.83 -30.81 -2.37
C GLU A 65 3.93 -29.68 -1.87
N MET A 66 4.49 -28.48 -1.65
CA MET A 66 3.75 -27.28 -1.30
C MET A 66 2.67 -26.98 -2.33
N ASP A 67 3.08 -26.90 -3.60
CA ASP A 67 2.19 -26.58 -4.72
C ASP A 67 1.07 -27.61 -4.88
N ARG A 68 1.44 -28.87 -4.82
CA ARG A 68 0.47 -29.97 -4.91
C ARG A 68 -0.58 -29.89 -3.80
N ARG A 69 -0.15 -29.59 -2.57
CA ARG A 69 -1.05 -29.48 -1.41
C ARG A 69 -1.93 -28.24 -1.49
N ILE A 70 -1.39 -27.06 -1.86
CA ILE A 70 -2.19 -25.86 -2.06
C ILE A 70 -3.26 -26.09 -3.14
N ALA A 71 -2.86 -26.65 -4.29
CA ALA A 71 -3.80 -26.94 -5.37
C ALA A 71 -4.89 -27.93 -4.95
N ALA A 72 -4.53 -28.99 -4.20
CA ALA A 72 -5.49 -29.97 -3.67
C ALA A 72 -6.47 -29.34 -2.67
N ALA A 73 -5.97 -28.52 -1.73
CA ALA A 73 -6.81 -27.83 -0.76
C ALA A 73 -7.76 -26.83 -1.44
N LYS A 74 -7.27 -26.04 -2.39
CA LYS A 74 -8.09 -25.13 -3.19
C LYS A 74 -9.18 -25.88 -3.96
N ALA A 75 -8.85 -26.98 -4.61
CA ALA A 75 -9.83 -27.80 -5.34
C ALA A 75 -10.89 -28.40 -4.43
N ALA A 76 -10.53 -28.85 -3.22
CA ALA A 76 -11.45 -29.41 -2.25
C ALA A 76 -12.41 -28.37 -1.65
N LEU A 77 -11.95 -27.11 -1.47
CA LEU A 77 -12.80 -26.00 -1.03
C LEU A 77 -13.75 -25.52 -2.14
N GLY A 78 -13.33 -25.62 -3.41
CA GLY A 78 -14.15 -25.33 -4.58
C GLY A 78 -14.74 -23.92 -4.56
N SER A 79 -16.04 -23.79 -4.88
CA SER A 79 -16.74 -22.49 -4.94
C SER A 79 -16.90 -21.79 -3.58
N ARG A 80 -16.64 -22.47 -2.46
CA ARG A 80 -16.65 -21.87 -1.13
C ARG A 80 -15.47 -20.91 -0.91
N LEU A 81 -14.42 -20.99 -1.72
CA LEU A 81 -13.19 -20.23 -1.58
C LEU A 81 -12.97 -19.30 -2.77
N VAL A 82 -12.58 -18.05 -2.48
CA VAL A 82 -11.99 -17.10 -3.45
C VAL A 82 -10.65 -16.62 -2.91
N ILE A 83 -9.61 -16.71 -3.72
CA ILE A 83 -8.27 -16.18 -3.42
C ILE A 83 -8.04 -14.93 -4.25
N LEU A 84 -7.87 -13.79 -3.57
CA LEU A 84 -7.55 -12.49 -4.17
C LEU A 84 -6.06 -12.22 -3.99
N GLY A 85 -5.34 -11.94 -5.09
CA GLY A 85 -3.90 -11.71 -5.08
C GLY A 85 -3.54 -10.31 -5.58
N HIS A 86 -2.82 -9.54 -4.78
CA HIS A 86 -2.31 -8.25 -5.22
C HIS A 86 -1.12 -8.43 -6.17
N HIS A 87 -0.98 -7.55 -7.16
CA HIS A 87 0.13 -7.59 -8.14
C HIS A 87 1.54 -7.62 -7.53
N TYR A 88 1.73 -7.13 -6.29
CA TYR A 88 3.01 -7.14 -5.60
C TYR A 88 3.31 -8.44 -4.86
N GLN A 89 2.43 -9.43 -4.96
CA GLN A 89 2.71 -10.76 -4.43
C GLN A 89 3.71 -11.49 -5.32
N ARG A 90 4.51 -12.34 -4.69
CA ARG A 90 5.45 -13.23 -5.37
C ARG A 90 4.74 -14.33 -6.15
N ASP A 91 5.38 -14.85 -7.16
CA ASP A 91 4.79 -15.75 -8.14
C ASP A 91 4.32 -17.07 -7.53
N GLU A 92 5.03 -17.55 -6.51
CA GLU A 92 4.69 -18.77 -5.77
C GLU A 92 3.37 -18.67 -5.01
N VAL A 93 2.88 -17.46 -4.77
CA VAL A 93 1.58 -17.19 -4.15
C VAL A 93 0.55 -16.80 -5.19
N ILE A 94 0.92 -15.85 -6.08
CA ILE A 94 -0.04 -15.25 -7.02
C ILE A 94 -0.63 -16.26 -8.00
N ARG A 95 0.11 -17.29 -8.36
CA ARG A 95 -0.35 -18.38 -9.27
C ARG A 95 -1.57 -19.14 -8.74
N PHE A 96 -1.86 -19.08 -7.44
CA PHE A 96 -3.04 -19.70 -6.84
C PHE A 96 -4.22 -18.74 -6.73
N ALA A 97 -4.04 -17.45 -7.00
CA ALA A 97 -5.11 -16.48 -6.95
C ALA A 97 -6.17 -16.74 -8.04
N ASP A 98 -7.44 -16.53 -7.70
CA ASP A 98 -8.54 -16.54 -8.66
C ASP A 98 -8.63 -15.21 -9.42
N TYR A 99 -8.23 -14.13 -8.74
CA TYR A 99 -8.16 -12.79 -9.32
C TYR A 99 -6.88 -12.10 -8.90
N VAL A 100 -6.22 -11.50 -9.88
CA VAL A 100 -5.03 -10.67 -9.68
C VAL A 100 -5.38 -9.24 -10.06
N GLY A 101 -4.98 -8.28 -9.24
CA GLY A 101 -5.27 -6.87 -9.48
C GLY A 101 -4.59 -5.93 -8.50
N ASP A 102 -4.83 -4.65 -8.71
CA ASP A 102 -4.56 -3.61 -7.71
C ASP A 102 -5.66 -3.58 -6.62
N SER A 103 -5.48 -2.74 -5.60
CA SER A 103 -6.43 -2.65 -4.49
C SER A 103 -7.86 -2.28 -4.93
N TYR A 104 -8.02 -1.44 -5.97
CA TYR A 104 -9.34 -1.05 -6.49
C TYR A 104 -10.06 -2.22 -7.14
N LYS A 105 -9.37 -2.89 -8.07
CA LYS A 105 -9.91 -4.03 -8.82
C LYS A 105 -10.26 -5.20 -7.90
N LEU A 106 -9.41 -5.48 -6.92
CA LEU A 106 -9.67 -6.54 -5.94
C LEU A 106 -10.85 -6.20 -5.02
N SER A 107 -10.99 -4.93 -4.59
CA SER A 107 -12.15 -4.48 -3.81
C SER A 107 -13.47 -4.67 -4.58
N GLN A 108 -13.48 -4.41 -5.89
CA GLN A 108 -14.66 -4.68 -6.73
C GLN A 108 -14.99 -6.18 -6.79
N ARG A 109 -13.98 -7.07 -6.74
CA ARG A 109 -14.18 -8.53 -6.85
C ARG A 109 -14.83 -9.14 -5.61
N VAL A 110 -14.62 -8.58 -4.42
CA VAL A 110 -15.25 -9.05 -3.18
C VAL A 110 -16.77 -9.16 -3.35
N ALA A 111 -17.41 -8.13 -3.90
CA ALA A 111 -18.86 -8.07 -4.06
C ALA A 111 -19.40 -9.01 -5.18
N THR A 112 -18.54 -9.57 -6.04
CA THR A 112 -18.98 -10.37 -7.20
C THR A 112 -19.06 -11.87 -6.95
N HIS A 113 -18.74 -12.32 -5.73
CA HIS A 113 -18.73 -13.74 -5.35
C HIS A 113 -19.64 -14.00 -4.13
N PRO A 114 -20.95 -13.83 -4.25
CA PRO A 114 -21.87 -13.97 -3.11
C PRO A 114 -21.92 -15.38 -2.55
N ASP A 115 -21.54 -16.39 -3.32
CA ASP A 115 -21.57 -17.80 -2.88
C ASP A 115 -20.30 -18.25 -2.15
N ALA A 116 -19.23 -17.44 -2.18
CA ALA A 116 -18.02 -17.76 -1.45
C ALA A 116 -18.20 -17.57 0.06
N GLU A 117 -17.86 -18.58 0.82
CA GLU A 117 -17.84 -18.54 2.29
C GLU A 117 -16.52 -17.90 2.79
N PHE A 118 -15.42 -18.20 2.09
CA PHE A 118 -14.08 -17.81 2.46
C PHE A 118 -13.43 -16.93 1.40
N ILE A 119 -12.89 -15.79 1.83
CA ILE A 119 -12.12 -14.87 0.99
C ILE A 119 -10.71 -14.81 1.56
N VAL A 120 -9.75 -15.43 0.87
CA VAL A 120 -8.33 -15.34 1.24
C VAL A 120 -7.69 -14.19 0.49
N PHE A 121 -7.24 -13.17 1.21
CA PHE A 121 -6.60 -12.00 0.62
C PHE A 121 -5.07 -12.13 0.69
N CYS A 122 -4.43 -12.51 -0.41
CA CYS A 122 -2.97 -12.48 -0.55
C CYS A 122 -2.53 -11.04 -0.84
N GLY A 123 -2.39 -10.27 0.21
CA GLY A 123 -2.06 -8.85 0.23
C GLY A 123 -1.60 -8.42 1.61
N VAL A 124 -1.94 -7.20 2.02
CA VAL A 124 -1.65 -6.64 3.34
C VAL A 124 -2.92 -6.28 4.12
N HIS A 125 -2.75 -6.03 5.42
CA HIS A 125 -3.84 -5.94 6.39
C HIS A 125 -4.99 -5.00 5.97
N PHE A 126 -4.68 -3.75 5.57
CA PHE A 126 -5.73 -2.78 5.18
C PHE A 126 -6.57 -3.22 3.97
N MET A 127 -6.02 -4.08 3.10
CA MET A 127 -6.75 -4.64 1.95
C MET A 127 -7.76 -5.68 2.43
N ALA A 128 -7.35 -6.53 3.36
CA ALA A 128 -8.24 -7.51 3.97
C ALA A 128 -9.32 -6.84 4.83
N GLU A 129 -9.01 -5.74 5.54
CA GLU A 129 -10.03 -4.92 6.21
C GLU A 129 -11.05 -4.36 5.22
N SER A 130 -10.59 -3.81 4.10
CA SER A 130 -11.49 -3.28 3.06
C SER A 130 -12.36 -4.39 2.46
N ALA A 131 -11.80 -5.59 2.29
CA ALA A 131 -12.55 -6.76 1.85
C ALA A 131 -13.61 -7.19 2.88
N ASP A 132 -13.29 -7.18 4.20
CA ASP A 132 -14.26 -7.51 5.25
C ASP A 132 -15.43 -6.51 5.31
N VAL A 133 -15.15 -5.22 5.09
CA VAL A 133 -16.18 -4.18 5.04
C VAL A 133 -17.12 -4.34 3.84
N LEU A 134 -16.59 -4.78 2.71
CA LEU A 134 -17.35 -4.95 1.46
C LEU A 134 -17.99 -6.32 1.31
N SER A 135 -17.60 -7.30 2.14
CA SER A 135 -18.11 -8.67 2.09
C SER A 135 -19.53 -8.79 2.64
N ALA A 136 -20.23 -9.84 2.22
CA ALA A 136 -21.53 -10.20 2.79
C ALA A 136 -21.37 -10.78 4.21
N PRO A 137 -22.39 -10.68 5.07
CA PRO A 137 -22.29 -11.09 6.49
C PRO A 137 -21.90 -12.56 6.74
N HIS A 138 -22.13 -13.45 5.78
CA HIS A 138 -21.75 -14.88 5.88
C HIS A 138 -20.32 -15.15 5.41
N GLN A 139 -19.68 -14.18 4.74
CA GLN A 139 -18.33 -14.34 4.23
C GLN A 139 -17.30 -14.06 5.31
N GLN A 140 -16.20 -14.76 5.26
CA GLN A 140 -15.09 -14.60 6.19
C GLN A 140 -13.84 -14.25 5.40
N VAL A 141 -13.24 -13.11 5.73
CA VAL A 141 -12.00 -12.64 5.10
C VAL A 141 -10.81 -13.04 5.95
N MET A 142 -9.78 -13.57 5.32
CA MET A 142 -8.57 -14.05 5.99
C MET A 142 -7.32 -13.51 5.28
N LEU A 143 -6.28 -13.28 6.07
CA LEU A 143 -4.96 -12.89 5.61
C LEU A 143 -3.99 -14.05 5.90
N PRO A 144 -3.21 -14.56 4.91
CA PRO A 144 -2.34 -15.70 5.17
C PRO A 144 -1.31 -15.46 6.27
N ASP A 145 -0.77 -14.24 6.38
CA ASP A 145 0.15 -13.83 7.45
C ASP A 145 -0.31 -12.51 8.07
N LEU A 146 -0.67 -12.51 9.36
CA LEU A 146 -1.11 -11.30 10.08
C LEU A 146 0.00 -10.25 10.23
N ALA A 147 1.27 -10.64 10.10
CA ALA A 147 2.39 -9.71 10.09
C ALA A 147 2.54 -8.95 8.76
N ALA A 148 1.73 -9.27 7.73
CA ALA A 148 1.70 -8.55 6.48
C ALA A 148 0.94 -7.21 6.63
N GLY A 149 1.57 -6.23 7.29
CA GLY A 149 1.08 -4.86 7.46
C GLY A 149 1.44 -3.94 6.28
N CYS A 150 1.29 -2.64 6.48
CA CYS A 150 1.74 -1.62 5.52
C CYS A 150 2.22 -0.38 6.28
N SER A 151 3.53 -0.13 6.25
CA SER A 151 4.13 0.99 6.97
C SER A 151 3.53 2.36 6.58
N MET A 152 3.11 2.52 5.32
CA MET A 152 2.44 3.75 4.90
C MET A 152 1.05 3.88 5.52
N ALA A 153 0.29 2.79 5.62
CA ALA A 153 -1.03 2.79 6.26
C ALA A 153 -0.92 3.16 7.75
N ASP A 154 0.19 2.76 8.39
CA ASP A 154 0.47 3.00 9.80
C ASP A 154 1.02 4.43 10.06
N MET A 155 1.35 5.21 9.01
CA MET A 155 1.80 6.61 9.14
C MET A 155 0.66 7.61 9.41
N ALA A 156 -0.58 7.18 9.35
CA ALA A 156 -1.74 7.98 9.75
C ALA A 156 -2.50 7.24 10.85
N GLU A 157 -2.33 7.66 12.07
CA GLU A 157 -3.04 7.11 13.22
C GLU A 157 -4.34 7.88 13.47
N PRO A 158 -5.42 7.23 13.97
CA PRO A 158 -6.71 7.88 14.20
C PRO A 158 -6.61 9.12 15.10
N GLU A 159 -5.90 9.02 16.22
CA GLU A 159 -5.75 10.10 17.19
C GLU A 159 -4.99 11.31 16.61
N GLN A 160 -4.00 11.06 15.76
CA GLN A 160 -3.28 12.11 15.04
C GLN A 160 -4.17 12.79 14.01
N LEU A 161 -5.05 12.04 13.33
CA LEU A 161 -6.00 12.59 12.37
C LEU A 161 -7.07 13.43 13.06
N GLU A 162 -7.58 12.99 14.20
CA GLU A 162 -8.50 13.79 15.04
C GLU A 162 -7.87 15.12 15.47
N THR A 163 -6.62 15.07 15.96
CA THR A 163 -5.85 16.26 16.33
C THR A 163 -5.67 17.21 15.14
N CYS A 164 -5.23 16.68 14.00
CA CYS A 164 -5.09 17.45 12.76
C CYS A 164 -6.42 18.12 12.37
N TRP A 165 -7.53 17.40 12.48
CA TRP A 165 -8.85 17.90 12.13
C TRP A 165 -9.28 19.05 13.00
N ASP A 166 -9.06 18.98 14.32
CA ASP A 166 -9.38 20.04 15.26
C ASP A 166 -8.47 21.27 15.08
N GLU A 167 -7.17 21.06 14.90
CA GLU A 167 -6.22 22.15 14.64
C GLU A 167 -6.53 22.87 13.31
N LEU A 168 -6.88 22.15 12.25
CA LEU A 168 -7.30 22.75 10.98
C LEU A 168 -8.58 23.59 11.13
N ARG A 169 -9.54 23.14 11.94
CA ARG A 169 -10.77 23.90 12.24
C ARG A 169 -10.42 25.22 12.93
N GLU A 170 -9.51 25.22 13.89
CA GLU A 170 -9.05 26.43 14.56
C GLU A 170 -8.32 27.38 13.61
N MET A 171 -7.34 26.86 12.82
CA MET A 171 -6.59 27.66 11.83
C MET A 171 -7.46 28.32 10.77
N LEU A 172 -8.57 27.68 10.38
CA LEU A 172 -9.49 28.16 9.37
C LEU A 172 -10.61 29.07 9.96
N GLY A 173 -10.61 29.31 11.27
CA GLY A 173 -11.48 30.25 11.93
C GLY A 173 -12.82 29.65 12.39
N GLY A 174 -12.87 28.35 12.67
CA GLY A 174 -13.97 27.70 13.36
C GLY A 174 -14.07 28.25 14.78
N ARG A 175 -15.16 28.95 15.12
CA ARG A 175 -15.46 29.30 16.52
C ARG A 175 -15.95 28.06 17.24
N ASP A 176 -15.57 27.92 18.53
CA ASP A 176 -16.19 26.98 19.48
C ASP A 176 -17.71 27.21 19.49
N GLY A 177 -18.41 26.48 18.66
CA GLY A 177 -19.86 26.47 18.59
C GLY A 177 -20.34 25.05 18.71
N ARG A 178 -20.84 24.67 19.88
CA ARG A 178 -21.68 23.47 20.11
C ARG A 178 -22.94 23.58 19.26
N ASP A 179 -22.82 23.32 17.97
CA ASP A 179 -23.96 23.14 17.07
C ASP A 179 -23.79 21.85 16.30
N GLY A 180 -23.63 20.74 17.07
CA GLY A 180 -23.88 19.40 16.60
C GLY A 180 -25.36 19.15 16.44
N GLN A 181 -25.99 19.71 15.43
CA GLN A 181 -27.26 19.17 14.95
C GLN A 181 -26.96 17.98 14.03
N VAL A 182 -27.08 16.81 14.60
CA VAL A 182 -27.18 15.55 13.85
C VAL A 182 -28.30 15.74 12.82
N ALA A 183 -27.94 15.83 11.55
CA ALA A 183 -28.90 15.84 10.47
C ALA A 183 -29.66 14.49 10.48
N ARG A 184 -30.99 14.57 10.59
CA ARG A 184 -31.89 13.41 10.53
C ARG A 184 -31.73 12.71 9.18
N GLU A 185 -31.81 11.37 9.22
CA GLU A 185 -31.81 10.51 8.03
C GLU A 185 -32.74 11.08 6.93
N GLY A 186 -32.15 11.27 5.75
CA GLY A 186 -32.89 11.66 4.54
C GLY A 186 -32.40 12.88 3.78
N GLN A 187 -31.48 13.68 4.32
CA GLN A 187 -30.84 14.76 3.58
C GLN A 187 -29.31 14.55 3.58
N VAL A 188 -28.73 14.46 2.41
CA VAL A 188 -27.28 14.51 2.19
C VAL A 188 -26.85 15.95 2.49
N GLY A 189 -26.80 16.27 3.78
CA GLY A 189 -26.25 17.51 4.31
C GLY A 189 -24.81 17.21 4.71
N VAL A 190 -23.86 17.79 4.00
CA VAL A 190 -22.46 17.85 4.44
C VAL A 190 -22.45 18.48 5.83
N VAL A 191 -22.05 17.72 6.86
CA VAL A 191 -21.82 18.27 8.20
C VAL A 191 -20.52 19.08 8.12
N SER A 192 -20.63 20.33 7.67
CA SER A 192 -19.50 21.24 7.62
C SER A 192 -19.30 21.86 9.00
N GLY A 193 -18.33 21.33 9.75
CA GLY A 193 -17.86 21.99 10.96
C GLY A 193 -16.97 23.21 10.69
N PHE A 194 -16.77 23.59 9.43
CA PHE A 194 -15.99 24.76 9.02
C PHE A 194 -16.91 25.91 8.62
N SER A 195 -16.84 27.00 9.32
CA SER A 195 -17.83 28.09 9.24
C SER A 195 -17.77 28.95 7.97
N ARG A 196 -16.77 28.79 7.10
CA ARG A 196 -16.65 29.44 5.77
C ARG A 196 -15.85 28.65 4.73
N THR A 197 -14.91 27.80 5.14
CA THR A 197 -14.09 27.00 4.24
C THR A 197 -14.37 25.53 4.51
N SER A 198 -14.96 24.83 3.55
CA SER A 198 -15.21 23.41 3.68
C SER A 198 -13.94 22.61 3.33
N VAL A 199 -13.54 21.72 4.23
CA VAL A 199 -12.42 20.80 4.06
C VAL A 199 -12.96 19.38 3.86
N ILE A 200 -12.52 18.70 2.82
CA ILE A 200 -12.92 17.32 2.53
C ILE A 200 -11.73 16.39 2.80
N PRO A 201 -11.86 15.41 3.71
CA PRO A 201 -10.83 14.42 3.89
C PRO A 201 -10.87 13.39 2.78
N VAL A 202 -9.72 13.10 2.18
CA VAL A 202 -9.53 12.04 1.18
C VAL A 202 -8.45 11.12 1.69
N THR A 203 -8.77 9.85 1.85
CA THR A 203 -7.75 8.87 2.22
C THR A 203 -7.44 7.91 1.09
N TYR A 204 -6.16 7.69 0.88
CA TYR A 204 -5.72 6.58 0.03
C TYR A 204 -6.15 5.25 0.66
N ILE A 205 -6.49 4.26 -0.14
CA ILE A 205 -6.94 2.94 0.33
C ILE A 205 -5.92 2.27 1.27
N ASN A 206 -4.64 2.66 1.15
CA ASN A 206 -3.55 2.26 2.03
C ASN A 206 -3.63 3.03 3.36
N SER A 207 -4.67 2.78 4.11
CA SER A 207 -4.96 3.32 5.44
C SER A 207 -5.77 2.29 6.24
N SER A 208 -5.80 2.41 7.57
CA SER A 208 -6.56 1.50 8.43
C SER A 208 -8.08 1.66 8.26
N ALA A 209 -8.84 0.67 8.71
CA ALA A 209 -10.30 0.75 8.73
C ALA A 209 -10.81 1.94 9.56
N ALA A 210 -10.13 2.30 10.65
CA ALA A 210 -10.48 3.43 11.50
C ALA A 210 -10.32 4.78 10.74
N ILE A 211 -9.23 4.96 10.02
CA ILE A 211 -9.01 6.15 9.17
C ILE A 211 -10.10 6.27 8.09
N LYS A 212 -10.43 5.16 7.41
CA LYS A 212 -11.50 5.16 6.40
C LYS A 212 -12.86 5.48 7.02
N ALA A 213 -13.13 4.98 8.23
CA ALA A 213 -14.36 5.30 8.97
C ALA A 213 -14.43 6.78 9.30
N PHE A 214 -13.36 7.38 9.86
CA PHE A 214 -13.29 8.81 10.13
C PHE A 214 -13.58 9.62 8.86
N VAL A 215 -12.92 9.28 7.76
CA VAL A 215 -13.11 9.95 6.46
C VAL A 215 -14.56 9.85 5.97
N GLY A 216 -15.17 8.68 6.11
CA GLY A 216 -16.56 8.45 5.73
C GLY A 216 -17.54 9.30 6.54
N GLU A 217 -17.35 9.36 7.86
CA GLU A 217 -18.14 10.14 8.81
C GLU A 217 -18.04 11.65 8.54
N HIS A 218 -16.85 12.14 8.17
CA HIS A 218 -16.60 13.54 7.88
C HIS A 218 -16.90 13.93 6.40
N GLY A 219 -17.71 13.14 5.71
CA GLY A 219 -18.16 13.48 4.35
C GLY A 219 -17.11 13.24 3.26
N GLY A 220 -15.99 12.63 3.61
CA GLY A 220 -14.89 12.34 2.70
C GLY A 220 -15.02 11.03 1.92
N VAL A 221 -13.95 10.61 1.30
CA VAL A 221 -13.91 9.48 0.35
C VAL A 221 -12.56 8.76 0.37
N VAL A 222 -12.58 7.46 0.09
CA VAL A 222 -11.37 6.69 -0.19
C VAL A 222 -10.98 6.88 -1.67
N CYS A 223 -9.69 6.88 -1.96
CA CYS A 223 -9.19 6.79 -3.34
C CYS A 223 -8.19 5.64 -3.50
N THR A 224 -7.87 5.32 -4.74
CA THR A 224 -6.73 4.48 -5.13
C THR A 224 -5.86 5.24 -6.12
N SER A 225 -4.67 4.73 -6.44
CA SER A 225 -3.85 5.33 -7.50
C SER A 225 -4.55 5.33 -8.87
N SER A 226 -5.52 4.43 -9.09
CA SER A 226 -6.28 4.33 -10.34
C SER A 226 -7.32 5.44 -10.51
N ASN A 227 -7.93 5.92 -9.42
CA ASN A 227 -9.00 6.93 -9.46
C ASN A 227 -8.71 8.21 -8.68
N ALA A 228 -7.46 8.43 -8.24
CA ALA A 228 -7.08 9.58 -7.42
C ALA A 228 -7.50 10.92 -8.05
N ALA A 229 -7.27 11.12 -9.35
CA ALA A 229 -7.65 12.36 -10.03
C ALA A 229 -9.17 12.60 -10.02
N ALA A 230 -9.97 11.59 -10.33
CA ALA A 230 -11.43 11.67 -10.30
C ALA A 230 -11.92 11.93 -8.84
N THR A 231 -11.28 11.31 -7.86
CA THR A 231 -11.58 11.50 -6.43
C THR A 231 -11.27 12.92 -5.97
N LEU A 232 -10.12 13.49 -6.34
CA LEU A 232 -9.79 14.88 -6.02
C LEU A 232 -10.77 15.86 -6.69
N THR A 233 -11.19 15.59 -7.93
CA THR A 233 -12.26 16.37 -8.58
C THR A 233 -13.54 16.31 -7.78
N TRP A 234 -13.99 15.10 -7.42
CA TRP A 234 -15.17 14.88 -6.59
C TRP A 234 -15.11 15.65 -5.26
N ALA A 235 -13.93 15.67 -4.61
CA ALA A 235 -13.73 16.36 -3.35
C ALA A 235 -13.76 17.89 -3.51
N TRP A 236 -13.12 18.46 -4.55
CA TRP A 236 -13.15 19.91 -4.82
C TRP A 236 -14.51 20.42 -5.29
N GLU A 237 -15.39 19.57 -5.82
CA GLU A 237 -16.79 19.95 -6.07
C GLU A 237 -17.60 20.13 -4.78
N ARG A 238 -17.11 19.62 -3.64
CA ARG A 238 -17.80 19.57 -2.35
C ARG A 238 -17.14 20.43 -1.27
N GLY A 239 -15.89 20.79 -1.46
CA GLY A 239 -15.13 21.61 -0.55
C GLY A 239 -14.05 22.43 -1.23
N GLU A 240 -13.58 23.45 -0.55
CA GLU A 240 -12.54 24.35 -1.06
C GLU A 240 -11.15 23.74 -0.91
N LYS A 241 -10.96 22.89 0.12
CA LYS A 241 -9.68 22.30 0.50
C LYS A 241 -9.81 20.80 0.67
N ILE A 242 -8.71 20.10 0.44
CA ILE A 242 -8.59 18.66 0.68
C ILE A 242 -7.52 18.42 1.73
N VAL A 243 -7.80 17.53 2.69
CA VAL A 243 -6.77 16.84 3.47
C VAL A 243 -6.58 15.46 2.83
N PHE A 244 -5.40 15.24 2.28
CA PHE A 244 -5.06 13.98 1.60
C PHE A 244 -4.07 13.17 2.44
N LEU A 245 -4.45 11.95 2.78
CA LEU A 245 -3.66 11.05 3.62
C LEU A 245 -3.64 9.61 3.06
N PRO A 246 -2.69 8.74 3.48
CA PRO A 246 -1.48 9.10 4.21
C PRO A 246 -0.31 9.47 3.29
N ASP A 247 -0.37 9.22 1.98
CA ASP A 247 0.76 9.39 1.05
C ASP A 247 0.83 10.80 0.46
N GLN A 248 1.88 11.55 0.86
CA GLN A 248 2.08 12.91 0.34
C GLN A 248 2.40 12.93 -1.16
N HIS A 249 3.08 11.90 -1.68
CA HIS A 249 3.55 11.88 -3.06
C HIS A 249 2.40 11.64 -4.02
N LEU A 250 1.56 10.63 -3.76
CA LEU A 250 0.36 10.38 -4.56
C LEU A 250 -0.54 11.63 -4.62
N GLY A 251 -0.80 12.25 -3.48
CA GLY A 251 -1.62 13.47 -3.41
C GLY A 251 -0.99 14.61 -4.20
N ARG A 252 0.30 14.89 -3.98
CA ARG A 252 1.05 15.96 -4.68
C ARG A 252 1.09 15.74 -6.18
N ASN A 253 1.52 14.56 -6.62
CA ASN A 253 1.69 14.25 -8.03
C ASN A 253 0.37 14.29 -8.79
N THR A 254 -0.71 13.79 -8.17
CA THR A 254 -2.05 13.85 -8.74
C THR A 254 -2.55 15.28 -8.83
N ALA A 255 -2.50 16.06 -7.75
CA ALA A 255 -2.95 17.45 -7.73
C ALA A 255 -2.14 18.32 -8.70
N TYR A 256 -0.82 18.12 -8.81
CA TYR A 256 0.04 18.84 -9.75
C TYR A 256 -0.34 18.55 -11.21
N LYS A 257 -0.55 17.28 -11.55
CA LYS A 257 -1.04 16.86 -12.88
C LYS A 257 -2.39 17.47 -13.24
N MET A 258 -3.22 17.76 -12.22
CA MET A 258 -4.52 18.45 -12.38
C MET A 258 -4.40 19.98 -12.39
N GLY A 259 -3.19 20.54 -12.37
CA GLY A 259 -2.92 21.98 -12.50
C GLY A 259 -2.92 22.75 -11.17
N VAL A 260 -2.89 22.08 -10.03
CA VAL A 260 -2.65 22.75 -8.72
C VAL A 260 -1.16 23.04 -8.61
N PRO A 261 -0.73 24.29 -8.45
CA PRO A 261 0.68 24.63 -8.32
C PRO A 261 1.23 24.22 -6.94
N LEU A 262 2.54 23.97 -6.85
CA LEU A 262 3.19 23.50 -5.62
C LEU A 262 3.05 24.46 -4.44
N ASP A 263 2.97 25.75 -4.67
CA ASP A 263 2.78 26.78 -3.65
C ASP A 263 1.36 26.78 -3.03
N GLN A 264 0.43 26.05 -3.62
CA GLN A 264 -0.91 25.78 -3.05
C GLN A 264 -1.00 24.38 -2.41
N MET A 265 0.12 23.72 -2.18
CA MET A 265 0.23 22.44 -1.49
C MET A 265 1.09 22.60 -0.24
N VAL A 266 0.59 22.17 0.89
CA VAL A 266 1.35 22.15 2.15
C VAL A 266 1.43 20.72 2.67
N VAL A 267 2.48 20.41 3.44
CA VAL A 267 2.66 19.10 4.06
C VAL A 267 2.41 19.22 5.55
N TRP A 268 1.50 18.40 6.04
CA TRP A 268 1.17 18.29 7.46
C TRP A 268 2.06 17.21 8.11
N ASP A 269 2.91 17.63 9.04
CA ASP A 269 3.68 16.70 9.87
C ASP A 269 2.88 16.35 11.13
N PRO A 270 2.40 15.09 11.29
CA PRO A 270 1.60 14.71 12.46
C PRO A 270 2.37 14.73 13.78
N ASN A 271 3.69 14.88 13.76
CA ASN A 271 4.54 14.92 14.93
C ASN A 271 4.88 16.35 15.39
N GLU A 272 4.48 17.35 14.61
CA GLU A 272 4.70 18.75 14.91
C GLU A 272 3.37 19.43 15.31
N PRO A 273 3.38 20.33 16.31
CA PRO A 273 2.21 21.12 16.64
C PRO A 273 1.71 21.89 15.41
N TRP A 274 0.41 21.88 15.16
CA TRP A 274 -0.21 22.53 13.99
C TRP A 274 0.34 22.00 12.66
N GLY A 275 0.79 20.74 12.66
CA GLY A 275 1.41 20.13 11.48
C GLY A 275 2.68 20.83 11.00
N GLY A 276 3.33 21.64 11.86
CA GLY A 276 4.47 22.49 11.47
C GLY A 276 4.09 23.67 10.55
N LEU A 277 2.79 24.00 10.43
CA LEU A 277 2.26 24.98 9.49
C LEU A 277 1.75 26.25 10.19
N THR A 278 1.71 27.35 9.45
CA THR A 278 1.02 28.57 9.91
C THR A 278 -0.41 28.61 9.38
N PRO A 279 -1.34 29.32 10.09
CA PRO A 279 -2.69 29.51 9.60
C PRO A 279 -2.78 30.15 8.20
N GLU A 280 -1.82 31.03 7.86
CA GLU A 280 -1.74 31.66 6.54
C GLU A 280 -1.43 30.64 5.45
N ALA A 281 -0.45 29.74 5.69
CA ALA A 281 -0.08 28.67 4.77
C ALA A 281 -1.26 27.72 4.52
N VAL A 282 -1.98 27.32 5.59
CA VAL A 282 -3.16 26.46 5.49
C VAL A 282 -4.30 27.16 4.74
N ARG A 283 -4.52 28.49 4.97
CA ARG A 283 -5.54 29.24 4.23
C ARG A 283 -5.22 29.39 2.75
N ALA A 284 -3.96 29.55 2.39
CA ALA A 284 -3.51 29.66 0.99
C ALA A 284 -3.55 28.32 0.25
N ALA A 285 -3.38 27.21 0.95
CA ALA A 285 -3.34 25.88 0.35
C ALA A 285 -4.70 25.44 -0.19
N ARG A 286 -4.69 24.71 -1.32
CA ARG A 286 -5.81 23.97 -1.87
C ARG A 286 -5.82 22.52 -1.40
N ILE A 287 -4.63 21.96 -1.11
CA ILE A 287 -4.47 20.60 -0.62
C ILE A 287 -3.45 20.57 0.51
N ILE A 288 -3.80 19.88 1.58
CA ILE A 288 -2.99 19.62 2.76
C ILE A 288 -2.63 18.14 2.68
N LEU A 289 -1.35 17.83 2.53
CA LEU A 289 -0.81 16.49 2.31
C LEU A 289 -0.25 15.96 3.62
N TRP A 290 -0.72 14.81 4.05
CA TRP A 290 -0.14 14.12 5.21
C TRP A 290 1.30 13.67 4.92
N GLN A 291 2.22 13.83 5.88
CA GLN A 291 3.63 13.51 5.72
C GLN A 291 3.93 11.99 5.78
N GLY A 292 3.22 11.20 5.00
CA GLY A 292 3.50 9.79 4.85
C GLY A 292 4.02 9.46 3.45
N HIS A 293 4.52 8.24 3.28
CA HIS A 293 5.10 7.78 2.01
C HIS A 293 5.17 6.26 1.94
N CYS A 294 5.25 5.72 0.73
CA CYS A 294 5.54 4.31 0.51
C CYS A 294 7.05 4.04 0.58
N SER A 295 7.48 3.11 1.44
CA SER A 295 8.89 2.72 1.60
C SER A 295 9.53 2.13 0.34
N VAL A 296 8.72 1.59 -0.59
CA VAL A 296 9.16 1.09 -1.89
C VAL A 296 9.39 2.28 -2.83
N HIS A 297 8.36 3.11 -3.02
CA HIS A 297 8.35 4.11 -4.07
C HIS A 297 9.24 5.33 -3.78
N VAL A 298 9.44 5.68 -2.51
CA VAL A 298 10.34 6.78 -2.12
C VAL A 298 11.82 6.52 -2.44
N ARG A 299 12.18 5.28 -2.75
CA ARG A 299 13.56 4.88 -3.08
C ARG A 299 13.96 5.19 -4.53
N PHE A 300 12.99 5.43 -5.41
CA PHE A 300 13.30 5.80 -6.78
C PHE A 300 13.83 7.24 -6.87
N THR A 301 14.80 7.44 -7.75
CA THR A 301 15.53 8.71 -7.90
C THR A 301 15.70 9.08 -9.37
N VAL A 302 15.83 10.37 -9.64
CA VAL A 302 16.17 10.91 -10.98
C VAL A 302 17.48 10.31 -11.51
N ARG A 303 18.47 10.11 -10.64
CA ARG A 303 19.74 9.49 -11.01
C ARG A 303 19.60 8.10 -11.61
N GLN A 304 18.70 7.27 -11.09
CA GLN A 304 18.43 5.94 -11.66
C GLN A 304 17.87 6.06 -13.09
N ILE A 305 16.97 7.03 -13.32
CA ILE A 305 16.44 7.32 -14.67
C ILE A 305 17.56 7.71 -15.62
N GLU A 306 18.42 8.66 -15.23
CA GLU A 306 19.54 9.11 -16.04
C GLU A 306 20.53 7.98 -16.37
N GLN A 307 20.83 7.13 -15.39
CA GLN A 307 21.73 5.99 -15.58
C GLN A 307 21.18 4.98 -16.59
N LEU A 308 19.90 4.62 -16.49
CA LEU A 308 19.29 3.67 -17.41
C LEU A 308 19.12 4.25 -18.82
N ARG A 309 18.78 5.53 -18.95
CA ARG A 309 18.73 6.21 -20.26
C ARG A 309 20.10 6.28 -20.95
N ALA A 310 21.19 6.44 -20.18
CA ALA A 310 22.54 6.40 -20.71
C ALA A 310 22.94 5.01 -21.24
N GLN A 311 22.42 3.96 -20.63
CA GLN A 311 22.71 2.57 -21.02
C GLN A 311 21.82 2.08 -22.17
N HIS A 312 20.58 2.56 -22.25
CA HIS A 312 19.58 2.12 -23.21
C HIS A 312 18.99 3.30 -24.01
N PRO A 313 19.57 3.63 -25.16
CA PRO A 313 19.02 4.68 -26.03
C PRO A 313 17.59 4.37 -26.46
N GLY A 314 16.68 5.33 -26.27
CA GLY A 314 15.25 5.16 -26.59
C GLY A 314 14.43 4.52 -25.47
N LEU A 315 15.03 4.30 -24.28
CA LEU A 315 14.33 3.83 -23.09
C LEU A 315 13.20 4.78 -22.72
N ARG A 316 12.01 4.23 -22.51
CA ARG A 316 10.87 4.91 -21.90
C ARG A 316 10.79 4.58 -20.41
N VAL A 317 10.48 5.58 -19.60
CA VAL A 317 10.39 5.44 -18.14
C VAL A 317 8.96 5.66 -17.70
N ILE A 318 8.39 4.69 -16.98
CA ILE A 318 7.08 4.82 -16.38
C ILE A 318 7.15 4.48 -14.89
N VAL A 319 6.50 5.30 -14.06
CA VAL A 319 6.61 5.18 -12.60
C VAL A 319 5.22 5.16 -11.94
N HIS A 320 5.15 4.55 -10.75
CA HIS A 320 3.96 4.68 -9.90
C HIS A 320 3.89 6.09 -9.29
N PRO A 321 2.73 6.72 -9.14
CA PRO A 321 2.61 8.11 -8.66
C PRO A 321 2.95 8.32 -7.19
N GLU A 322 3.28 7.28 -6.44
CA GLU A 322 3.81 7.36 -5.06
C GLU A 322 5.31 7.67 -5.03
N VAL A 323 6.00 7.76 -6.16
CA VAL A 323 7.41 8.20 -6.20
C VAL A 323 7.53 9.70 -5.91
N PRO A 324 8.72 10.21 -5.49
CA PRO A 324 8.95 11.63 -5.31
C PRO A 324 8.59 12.45 -6.56
N TRP A 325 8.18 13.69 -6.35
CA TRP A 325 7.70 14.58 -7.43
C TRP A 325 8.74 14.79 -8.55
N ASP A 326 10.00 14.98 -8.20
CA ASP A 326 11.10 15.13 -9.16
C ASP A 326 11.30 13.89 -10.04
N VAL A 327 11.07 12.71 -9.50
CA VAL A 327 11.10 11.44 -10.23
C VAL A 327 9.96 11.35 -11.24
N VAL A 328 8.74 11.77 -10.85
CA VAL A 328 7.60 11.85 -11.78
C VAL A 328 7.89 12.82 -12.91
N GLN A 329 8.50 13.99 -12.60
CA GLN A 329 8.86 14.99 -13.63
C GLN A 329 9.95 14.50 -14.59
N ALA A 330 10.84 13.62 -14.14
CA ALA A 330 11.91 13.05 -14.96
C ALA A 330 11.44 11.83 -15.77
N ALA A 331 10.36 11.17 -15.38
CA ALA A 331 9.77 10.04 -16.10
C ALA A 331 9.01 10.49 -17.37
N ASP A 332 8.80 9.56 -18.30
CA ASP A 332 8.00 9.84 -19.50
C ASP A 332 6.49 9.72 -19.22
N ASP A 333 6.12 8.93 -18.19
CA ASP A 333 4.74 8.76 -17.77
C ASP A 333 4.65 8.29 -16.30
N ALA A 334 3.47 8.50 -15.69
CA ALA A 334 3.17 8.04 -14.34
C ALA A 334 1.71 7.62 -14.22
N GLY A 335 1.47 6.46 -13.61
CA GLY A 335 0.13 5.94 -13.41
C GLY A 335 0.07 4.76 -12.47
N SER A 336 -1.17 4.31 -12.20
CA SER A 336 -1.41 3.15 -11.33
C SER A 336 -0.77 1.87 -11.88
N THR A 337 -0.74 0.85 -11.05
CA THR A 337 -0.23 -0.48 -11.42
C THR A 337 -0.88 -1.02 -12.70
N GLU A 338 -2.21 -0.96 -12.79
CA GLU A 338 -2.95 -1.39 -13.99
C GLU A 338 -2.62 -0.52 -15.22
N TYR A 339 -2.44 0.79 -15.01
CA TYR A 339 -2.04 1.71 -16.08
C TYR A 339 -0.64 1.34 -16.60
N ILE A 340 0.32 1.11 -15.72
CA ILE A 340 1.69 0.69 -16.07
C ILE A 340 1.65 -0.58 -16.92
N ILE A 341 0.93 -1.62 -16.46
CA ILE A 341 0.76 -2.88 -17.19
C ILE A 341 0.17 -2.63 -18.58
N GLY A 342 -0.89 -1.82 -18.66
CA GLY A 342 -1.55 -1.47 -19.93
C GLY A 342 -0.62 -0.76 -20.91
N GLN A 343 0.16 0.21 -20.46
CA GLN A 343 1.11 0.97 -21.29
C GLN A 343 2.22 0.08 -21.85
N VAL A 344 2.81 -0.77 -21.00
CA VAL A 344 3.88 -1.67 -21.42
C VAL A 344 3.35 -2.72 -22.40
N LYS A 345 2.25 -3.40 -22.08
CA LYS A 345 1.64 -4.42 -22.96
C LYS A 345 1.11 -3.85 -24.28
N GLY A 346 0.58 -2.63 -24.26
CA GLY A 346 0.06 -1.93 -25.44
C GLY A 346 1.14 -1.28 -26.30
N SER A 347 2.40 -1.22 -25.87
CA SER A 347 3.47 -0.59 -26.63
C SER A 347 3.90 -1.43 -27.84
N PRO A 348 4.48 -0.83 -28.90
CA PRO A 348 4.97 -1.56 -30.06
C PRO A 348 6.03 -2.60 -29.70
N PRO A 349 6.14 -3.72 -30.49
CA PRO A 349 7.28 -4.62 -30.38
C PRO A 349 8.61 -3.88 -30.54
N GLY A 350 9.63 -4.30 -29.80
CA GLY A 350 10.94 -3.65 -29.73
C GLY A 350 11.02 -2.50 -28.74
N SER A 351 9.92 -2.15 -28.05
CA SER A 351 9.93 -1.12 -27.00
C SER A 351 10.79 -1.56 -25.81
N VAL A 352 11.53 -0.60 -25.25
CA VAL A 352 12.35 -0.77 -24.04
C VAL A 352 11.81 0.13 -22.93
N TRP A 353 11.51 -0.44 -21.79
CA TRP A 353 10.90 0.25 -20.66
C TRP A 353 11.76 0.13 -19.39
N ALA A 354 11.81 1.20 -18.60
CA ALA A 354 12.17 1.14 -17.19
C ALA A 354 10.90 1.41 -16.37
N VAL A 355 10.60 0.53 -15.44
CA VAL A 355 9.39 0.58 -14.63
C VAL A 355 9.76 0.82 -13.17
N GLY A 356 9.27 1.94 -12.62
CA GLY A 356 9.48 2.35 -11.22
C GLY A 356 8.32 1.97 -10.33
N THR A 357 8.25 0.69 -9.95
CA THR A 357 7.33 0.14 -8.95
C THR A 357 7.90 -1.14 -8.33
N GLU A 358 7.09 -1.91 -7.63
CA GLU A 358 7.48 -3.11 -6.89
C GLU A 358 8.01 -4.22 -7.83
N VAL A 359 9.09 -4.88 -7.40
CA VAL A 359 9.92 -5.74 -8.24
C VAL A 359 9.22 -7.00 -8.77
N HIS A 360 8.33 -7.65 -7.99
CA HIS A 360 7.62 -8.85 -8.45
C HIS A 360 6.69 -8.55 -9.62
N LEU A 361 6.00 -7.40 -9.55
CA LEU A 361 5.23 -6.94 -10.69
C LEU A 361 6.11 -6.71 -11.91
N VAL A 362 7.24 -5.99 -11.72
CA VAL A 362 8.13 -5.63 -12.84
C VAL A 362 8.69 -6.88 -13.51
N ASN A 363 9.15 -7.85 -12.72
CA ASN A 363 9.69 -9.11 -13.25
C ASN A 363 8.63 -9.90 -14.01
N ARG A 364 7.44 -10.07 -13.42
CA ARG A 364 6.33 -10.77 -14.07
C ARG A 364 5.89 -10.10 -15.36
N LEU A 365 5.84 -8.76 -15.37
CA LEU A 365 5.52 -8.01 -16.57
C LEU A 365 6.61 -8.18 -17.64
N ALA A 366 7.90 -8.22 -17.24
CA ALA A 366 9.01 -8.49 -18.15
C ALA A 366 8.88 -9.86 -18.81
N ASP A 367 8.60 -10.91 -18.02
CA ASP A 367 8.43 -12.27 -18.52
C ASP A 367 7.21 -12.39 -19.46
N GLU A 368 6.10 -11.74 -19.12
CA GLU A 368 4.87 -11.77 -19.91
C GLU A 368 5.00 -11.09 -21.29
N VAL A 369 5.87 -10.09 -21.44
CA VAL A 369 6.02 -9.35 -22.69
C VAL A 369 7.27 -9.76 -23.50
N ALA A 370 8.12 -10.62 -22.94
CA ALA A 370 9.29 -11.14 -23.64
C ALA A 370 8.89 -12.13 -24.76
N PRO A 371 9.63 -12.26 -25.87
CA PRO A 371 10.79 -11.42 -26.23
C PRO A 371 10.42 -10.12 -26.96
N ASP A 372 9.14 -9.83 -27.16
CA ASP A 372 8.68 -8.73 -28.01
C ASP A 372 9.05 -7.35 -27.44
N ARG A 373 9.14 -7.25 -26.12
CA ARG A 373 9.47 -6.00 -25.39
C ARG A 373 10.48 -6.30 -24.29
N ILE A 374 11.25 -5.28 -23.93
CA ILE A 374 12.23 -5.38 -22.83
C ILE A 374 11.76 -4.48 -21.69
N VAL A 375 11.70 -5.03 -20.49
CA VAL A 375 11.33 -4.29 -19.28
C VAL A 375 12.43 -4.40 -18.24
N HIS A 376 12.92 -3.27 -17.78
CA HIS A 376 13.90 -3.15 -16.71
C HIS A 376 13.22 -2.62 -15.45
N SER A 377 13.65 -3.09 -14.27
CA SER A 377 13.35 -2.39 -13.04
C SER A 377 14.13 -1.08 -13.00
N LEU A 378 13.48 0.01 -12.61
CA LEU A 378 14.14 1.31 -12.45
C LEU A 378 15.21 1.27 -11.34
N ASP A 379 15.00 0.47 -10.27
CA ASP A 379 16.02 0.16 -9.28
C ASP A 379 16.74 -1.14 -9.66
N GLN A 380 18.05 -1.07 -9.89
CA GLN A 380 18.89 -2.23 -10.25
C GLN A 380 18.89 -3.36 -9.21
N PHE A 381 18.64 -3.03 -7.94
CA PHE A 381 18.58 -4.00 -6.84
C PHE A 381 17.16 -4.51 -6.57
N GLY A 382 16.18 -3.98 -7.27
CA GLY A 382 14.76 -4.27 -7.09
C GLY A 382 14.18 -3.61 -5.82
N CYS A 383 13.08 -2.91 -5.97
CA CYS A 383 12.33 -2.36 -4.84
C CYS A 383 11.28 -3.37 -4.38
N LEU A 384 11.62 -4.15 -3.37
CA LEU A 384 10.76 -5.17 -2.76
C LEU A 384 9.86 -4.54 -1.70
N CYS A 385 8.56 -4.85 -1.74
CA CYS A 385 7.65 -4.62 -0.61
C CYS A 385 7.81 -5.75 0.41
N SER A 386 8.58 -5.50 1.47
CA SER A 386 8.90 -6.50 2.49
C SER A 386 7.67 -7.06 3.21
N THR A 387 6.61 -6.28 3.35
CA THR A 387 5.38 -6.70 4.03
C THR A 387 4.48 -7.54 3.13
N MET A 388 4.35 -7.22 1.84
CA MET A 388 3.71 -8.10 0.85
C MET A 388 4.44 -9.46 0.75
N PHE A 389 5.76 -9.42 0.81
CA PHE A 389 6.61 -10.60 0.75
C PHE A 389 6.47 -11.55 1.96
N ARG A 390 5.89 -11.08 3.08
CA ARG A 390 5.59 -11.94 4.24
C ARG A 390 4.57 -13.02 3.92
N VAL A 391 3.62 -12.76 3.05
CA VAL A 391 2.67 -13.78 2.58
C VAL A 391 3.42 -14.85 1.81
N SER A 392 3.56 -16.04 2.39
CA SER A 392 4.29 -17.17 1.81
C SER A 392 3.37 -18.31 1.40
N PRO A 393 3.82 -19.20 0.50
CA PRO A 393 3.09 -20.42 0.19
C PRO A 393 2.79 -21.28 1.44
N ASN A 394 3.71 -21.31 2.42
CA ASN A 394 3.53 -22.02 3.67
C ASN A 394 2.34 -21.49 4.48
N HIS A 395 2.23 -20.15 4.61
CA HIS A 395 1.11 -19.51 5.27
C HIS A 395 -0.21 -19.73 4.52
N LEU A 396 -0.18 -19.65 3.19
CA LEU A 396 -1.34 -19.94 2.36
C LEU A 396 -1.80 -21.39 2.53
N LEU A 397 -0.88 -22.35 2.48
CA LEU A 397 -1.18 -23.76 2.68
C LEU A 397 -1.78 -24.03 4.06
N TRP A 398 -1.15 -23.49 5.11
CA TRP A 398 -1.64 -23.64 6.48
C TRP A 398 -3.08 -23.15 6.63
N LEU A 399 -3.38 -21.99 6.06
CA LEU A 399 -4.71 -21.40 6.09
C LEU A 399 -5.73 -22.30 5.35
N LEU A 400 -5.40 -22.74 4.13
CA LEU A 400 -6.32 -23.55 3.32
C LEU A 400 -6.59 -24.93 3.93
N GLU A 401 -5.58 -25.60 4.47
CA GLU A 401 -5.76 -26.89 5.17
C GLU A 401 -6.52 -26.72 6.49
N GLY A 402 -6.33 -25.58 7.20
CA GLY A 402 -7.15 -25.23 8.35
C GLY A 402 -8.64 -25.17 7.99
N LEU A 403 -8.98 -24.48 6.89
CA LEU A 403 -10.37 -24.40 6.42
C LEU A 403 -10.97 -25.76 6.10
N LEU A 404 -10.22 -26.69 5.54
CA LEU A 404 -10.67 -28.07 5.31
C LEU A 404 -10.90 -28.83 6.61
N ALA A 405 -10.14 -28.52 7.65
CA ALA A 405 -10.31 -29.08 9.00
C ALA A 405 -11.42 -28.39 9.82
N GLY A 406 -12.06 -27.35 9.30
CA GLY A 406 -13.04 -26.53 10.00
C GLY A 406 -12.42 -25.48 10.92
N GLU A 407 -11.12 -25.18 10.76
CA GLU A 407 -10.39 -24.18 11.53
C GLU A 407 -10.22 -22.92 10.68
N VAL A 408 -10.68 -21.77 11.19
CA VAL A 408 -10.51 -20.47 10.53
C VAL A 408 -9.35 -19.73 11.17
N HIS A 409 -8.23 -19.67 10.46
CA HIS A 409 -7.05 -18.94 10.90
C HIS A 409 -7.05 -17.52 10.35
N ASN A 410 -6.48 -16.59 11.09
CA ASN A 410 -6.18 -15.23 10.64
C ASN A 410 -7.39 -14.48 10.05
N ARG A 411 -8.56 -14.68 10.64
CA ARG A 411 -9.76 -13.95 10.25
C ARG A 411 -9.59 -12.47 10.54
N ILE A 412 -9.89 -11.63 9.55
CA ILE A 412 -9.92 -10.18 9.68
C ILE A 412 -11.37 -9.77 9.97
N VAL A 413 -11.55 -8.96 11.01
CA VAL A 413 -12.85 -8.45 11.43
C VAL A 413 -12.70 -6.97 11.76
N VAL A 414 -13.33 -6.13 10.96
CA VAL A 414 -13.45 -4.69 11.26
C VAL A 414 -14.56 -4.50 12.29
N PRO A 415 -14.35 -3.74 13.37
CA PRO A 415 -15.38 -3.47 14.36
C PRO A 415 -16.63 -2.84 13.75
N ASP A 416 -17.81 -3.24 14.22
CA ASP A 416 -19.10 -2.74 13.69
C ASP A 416 -19.22 -1.20 13.79
N SER A 417 -18.63 -0.61 14.82
CA SER A 417 -18.56 0.85 14.98
C SER A 417 -17.85 1.57 13.84
N GLN A 418 -16.93 0.89 13.18
CA GLN A 418 -16.15 1.43 12.05
C GLN A 418 -16.73 0.98 10.69
N LYS A 419 -17.39 -0.18 10.60
CA LYS A 419 -17.87 -0.77 9.34
C LYS A 419 -18.81 0.17 8.58
N HIS A 420 -19.74 0.81 9.25
CA HIS A 420 -20.73 1.67 8.59
C HIS A 420 -20.07 2.81 7.81
N TRP A 421 -19.28 3.64 8.48
CA TRP A 421 -18.65 4.80 7.86
C TRP A 421 -17.53 4.43 6.90
N ASN A 422 -16.79 3.36 7.19
CA ASN A 422 -15.80 2.81 6.27
C ASN A 422 -16.47 2.37 4.97
N LYS A 423 -17.59 1.63 5.06
CA LYS A 423 -18.37 1.24 3.88
C LYS A 423 -18.87 2.43 3.09
N VAL A 424 -19.35 3.48 3.75
CA VAL A 424 -19.76 4.73 3.10
C VAL A 424 -18.62 5.36 2.29
N ALA A 425 -17.40 5.41 2.85
CA ALA A 425 -16.23 5.96 2.17
C ALA A 425 -15.80 5.09 0.99
N LEU A 426 -15.83 3.76 1.14
CA LEU A 426 -15.51 2.80 0.07
C LEU A 426 -16.56 2.78 -1.04
N ASP A 427 -17.85 2.82 -0.71
CA ASP A 427 -18.94 2.88 -1.70
C ASP A 427 -18.84 4.16 -2.55
N ARG A 428 -18.49 5.30 -1.93
CA ARG A 428 -18.20 6.55 -2.66
C ARG A 428 -17.02 6.34 -3.63
N MET A 429 -15.92 5.73 -3.19
CA MET A 429 -14.78 5.39 -4.04
C MET A 429 -15.21 4.55 -5.26
N LEU A 430 -16.00 3.50 -5.02
CA LEU A 430 -16.46 2.59 -6.07
C LEU A 430 -17.44 3.25 -7.05
N SER A 431 -18.10 4.33 -6.64
CA SER A 431 -19.01 5.11 -7.50
C SER A 431 -18.31 6.18 -8.36
N ILE A 432 -17.04 6.48 -8.07
CA ILE A 432 -16.21 7.44 -8.80
C ILE A 432 -15.42 6.67 -9.88
N SER A 433 -15.74 6.89 -11.13
CA SER A 433 -15.12 6.25 -12.30
C SER A 433 -14.10 7.17 -12.99
#